data_fc6a9b019f9982d8ff98b990616dceaa
#
_entry.id   fc6a9b019f9982d8ff98b990616dceaa
#
_cell.length_a   1.000
_cell.length_b   1.000
_cell.length_c   1.000
_cell.angle_alpha   90.00
_cell.angle_beta   90.00
_cell.angle_gamma   90.00
#
_symmetry.space_group_name_H-M   'P 1'
#
loop_
_entity.id
_entity.type
_entity.pdbx_description
1 polymer ?
#
loop_
_entity_poly.entity_id
_entity_poly.type
_entity_poly.pdbx_seq_one_letter_code
_entity_poly.pdbx_strand_id
1 'polypeptide(L)'
;ERRAVARRLLPQIRGRISKTEMKAGHFTDAPEVLEFVNSNQMDQLAPLGTSCPDHFLRTKIKPLIVPADADGVALDALIEQYRADYAAYYERCKHPNSPAMRDPNAVIYLIPQVGMLSFAKDKATARISAEFYINAINVMRGASGVSTYQGLPEQEAFNIEYWLLEEAKLQRMPKPKSLQGRVALVTGGAGGIGSAIAQRLLSEGCNVMLADIDATSLDEV
;
A
#
# COMPACT_ATOMS: atom_id res chain seq x y z
N GLU A 1 -1.38 20.32 -7.74
CA GLU A 1 -1.07 19.46 -8.90
C GLU A 1 -0.84 17.99 -8.47
N ARG A 2 0.11 17.68 -7.55
CA ARG A 2 0.38 16.30 -7.05
C ARG A 2 -0.85 15.56 -6.57
N ARG A 3 -1.69 16.19 -5.73
CA ARG A 3 -2.93 15.57 -5.23
C ARG A 3 -3.95 15.30 -6.35
N ALA A 4 -3.94 16.03 -7.43
CA ALA A 4 -4.82 15.75 -8.57
C ALA A 4 -4.40 14.46 -9.28
N VAL A 5 -3.09 14.24 -9.48
CA VAL A 5 -2.56 12.99 -10.02
C VAL A 5 -2.85 11.82 -9.07
N ALA A 6 -2.61 11.98 -7.77
CA ALA A 6 -2.92 10.96 -6.78
C ALA A 6 -4.42 10.59 -6.77
N ARG A 7 -5.33 11.59 -6.85
CA ARG A 7 -6.78 11.35 -6.94
C ARG A 7 -7.18 10.60 -8.20
N ARG A 8 -6.46 10.77 -9.30
CA ARG A 8 -6.68 10.04 -10.56
C ARG A 8 -6.17 8.59 -10.47
N LEU A 9 -4.94 8.40 -9.99
CA LEU A 9 -4.29 7.09 -9.99
C LEU A 9 -4.79 6.16 -8.86
N LEU A 10 -5.05 6.69 -7.66
CA LEU A 10 -5.43 5.88 -6.51
C LEU A 10 -6.64 4.98 -6.77
N PRO A 11 -7.80 5.49 -7.27
CA PRO A 11 -8.95 4.63 -7.54
C PRO A 11 -8.71 3.64 -8.68
N GLN A 12 -7.91 4.00 -9.68
CA GLN A 12 -7.57 3.13 -10.80
C GLN A 12 -6.70 1.94 -10.35
N ILE A 13 -5.65 2.21 -9.57
CA ILE A 13 -4.80 1.16 -8.99
C ILE A 13 -5.64 0.31 -8.04
N ARG A 14 -6.38 0.95 -7.12
CA ARG A 14 -7.24 0.25 -6.15
C ARG A 14 -8.20 -0.72 -6.83
N GLY A 15 -8.87 -0.31 -7.91
CA GLY A 15 -9.80 -1.17 -8.66
C GLY A 15 -9.12 -2.43 -9.24
N ARG A 16 -7.85 -2.33 -9.66
CA ARG A 16 -7.08 -3.43 -10.24
C ARG A 16 -6.59 -4.43 -9.21
N ILE A 17 -6.27 -3.96 -8.00
CA ILE A 17 -5.68 -4.79 -6.95
C ILE A 17 -6.68 -5.29 -5.90
N SER A 18 -7.94 -4.84 -5.95
CA SER A 18 -9.01 -5.22 -5.01
C SER A 18 -9.89 -6.35 -5.57
N LYS A 19 -9.31 -7.40 -6.16
CA LYS A 19 -10.07 -8.51 -6.75
C LYS A 19 -10.57 -9.52 -5.70
N THR A 20 -9.68 -9.99 -4.86
CA THR A 20 -9.99 -10.99 -3.80
C THR A 20 -10.24 -10.35 -2.46
N GLU A 21 -9.52 -9.29 -2.14
CA GLU A 21 -9.64 -8.53 -0.90
C GLU A 21 -9.72 -7.04 -1.23
N MET A 22 -10.71 -6.34 -0.66
CA MET A 22 -10.82 -4.90 -0.84
C MET A 22 -9.64 -4.19 -0.17
N LYS A 23 -9.02 -3.27 -0.88
CA LYS A 23 -7.91 -2.47 -0.38
C LYS A 23 -8.34 -1.03 -0.10
N ALA A 24 -7.80 -0.47 0.97
CA ALA A 24 -7.81 0.98 1.22
C ALA A 24 -6.47 1.57 0.78
N GLY A 25 -6.50 2.76 0.19
CA GLY A 25 -5.30 3.47 -0.25
C GLY A 25 -4.96 4.63 0.68
N HIS A 26 -3.67 4.91 0.80
CA HIS A 26 -3.13 6.08 1.48
C HIS A 26 -2.15 6.79 0.54
N PHE A 27 -2.20 8.13 0.51
CA PHE A 27 -1.28 8.97 -0.25
C PHE A 27 -0.43 9.81 0.69
N THR A 28 0.86 9.90 0.41
CA THR A 28 1.78 10.80 1.08
C THR A 28 2.70 11.50 0.09
N ASP A 29 2.87 12.79 0.27
CA ASP A 29 3.84 13.67 -0.38
C ASP A 29 4.77 14.30 0.68
N ALA A 30 5.12 13.52 1.70
CA ALA A 30 6.08 13.90 2.74
C ALA A 30 7.43 14.30 2.11
N PRO A 31 8.18 15.23 2.74
CA PRO A 31 9.43 15.74 2.19
C PRO A 31 10.43 14.64 1.79
N GLU A 32 10.58 13.61 2.61
CA GLU A 32 11.48 12.48 2.39
C GLU A 32 11.08 11.67 1.15
N VAL A 33 9.76 11.49 0.97
CA VAL A 33 9.22 10.79 -0.20
C VAL A 33 9.45 11.61 -1.46
N LEU A 34 9.16 12.92 -1.41
CA LEU A 34 9.36 13.81 -2.56
C LEU A 34 10.83 13.92 -2.96
N GLU A 35 11.74 14.00 -1.99
CA GLU A 35 13.18 13.98 -2.23
C GLU A 35 13.57 12.68 -2.96
N PHE A 36 13.09 11.54 -2.50
CA PHE A 36 13.42 10.23 -3.06
C PHE A 36 12.86 10.05 -4.47
N VAL A 37 11.55 10.29 -4.67
CA VAL A 37 10.92 10.07 -5.99
C VAL A 37 11.35 11.07 -7.07
N ASN A 38 12.06 12.14 -6.69
CA ASN A 38 12.66 13.11 -7.60
C ASN A 38 14.17 12.95 -7.73
N SER A 39 14.77 12.01 -6.98
CA SER A 39 16.21 11.79 -7.05
C SER A 39 16.58 10.98 -8.31
N ASN A 40 17.79 11.22 -8.82
CA ASN A 40 18.37 10.42 -9.89
C ASN A 40 18.78 9.00 -9.43
N GLN A 41 18.63 8.70 -8.14
CA GLN A 41 18.97 7.40 -7.55
C GLN A 41 17.74 6.51 -7.36
N MET A 42 16.51 7.03 -7.49
CA MET A 42 15.29 6.27 -7.24
C MET A 42 15.25 4.97 -8.05
N ASP A 43 15.53 5.05 -9.36
CA ASP A 43 15.48 3.89 -10.25
C ASP A 43 16.54 2.82 -9.93
N GLN A 44 17.63 3.22 -9.25
CA GLN A 44 18.68 2.30 -8.81
C GLN A 44 18.39 1.73 -7.43
N LEU A 45 17.88 2.54 -6.50
CA LEU A 45 17.69 2.15 -5.10
C LEU A 45 16.36 1.41 -4.86
N ALA A 46 15.27 1.83 -5.45
CA ALA A 46 13.95 1.23 -5.22
C ALA A 46 13.91 -0.28 -5.56
N PRO A 47 14.51 -0.76 -6.68
CA PRO A 47 14.55 -2.19 -6.98
C PRO A 47 15.38 -3.04 -6.02
N LEU A 48 16.30 -2.44 -5.26
CA LEU A 48 17.10 -3.16 -4.26
C LEU A 48 16.28 -3.59 -3.03
N GLY A 49 15.08 -3.03 -2.88
CA GLY A 49 14.22 -3.32 -1.76
C GLY A 49 14.71 -2.72 -0.43
N THR A 50 14.06 -3.10 0.65
CA THR A 50 14.45 -2.67 1.99
C THR A 50 15.57 -3.53 2.56
N SER A 51 16.38 -2.96 3.46
CA SER A 51 17.39 -3.68 4.25
C SER A 51 16.89 -4.11 5.63
N CYS A 52 15.68 -3.69 6.02
CA CYS A 52 15.11 -4.00 7.33
C CYS A 52 14.18 -5.22 7.24
N PRO A 53 14.50 -6.32 7.96
CA PRO A 53 13.74 -7.57 7.88
C PRO A 53 12.25 -7.43 8.13
N ASP A 54 11.85 -6.76 9.21
CA ASP A 54 10.45 -6.63 9.62
C ASP A 54 9.57 -5.85 8.62
N HIS A 55 10.21 -5.13 7.69
CA HIS A 55 9.50 -4.34 6.70
C HIS A 55 8.84 -5.18 5.62
N PHE A 56 9.39 -6.34 5.24
CA PHE A 56 8.89 -7.15 4.12
C PHE A 56 7.42 -7.55 4.26
N LEU A 57 6.96 -7.83 5.48
CA LEU A 57 5.55 -8.12 5.75
C LEU A 57 4.63 -6.93 5.49
N ARG A 58 5.15 -5.70 5.50
CA ARG A 58 4.39 -4.46 5.36
C ARG A 58 4.54 -3.81 4.00
N THR A 59 5.70 -3.92 3.36
CA THR A 59 6.03 -3.21 2.12
C THR A 59 6.22 -4.13 0.93
N LYS A 60 6.35 -5.44 1.17
CA LYS A 60 6.92 -6.45 0.26
C LYS A 60 8.37 -6.15 -0.11
N ILE A 61 8.95 -7.02 -0.92
CA ILE A 61 10.36 -6.93 -1.28
C ILE A 61 10.69 -5.67 -2.10
N LYS A 62 9.77 -5.23 -2.98
CA LYS A 62 9.98 -4.08 -3.88
C LYS A 62 8.72 -3.22 -4.00
N PRO A 63 8.86 -1.91 -4.20
CA PRO A 63 7.76 -1.06 -4.64
C PRO A 63 7.50 -1.22 -6.13
N LEU A 64 6.36 -0.75 -6.60
CA LEU A 64 6.09 -0.52 -8.02
C LEU A 64 6.26 0.97 -8.36
N ILE A 65 7.08 1.27 -9.36
CA ILE A 65 7.22 2.63 -9.88
C ILE A 65 6.16 2.83 -10.96
N VAL A 66 5.38 3.90 -10.84
CA VAL A 66 4.27 4.22 -11.74
C VAL A 66 4.47 5.62 -12.31
N PRO A 67 4.57 5.81 -13.62
CA PRO A 67 4.61 7.13 -14.24
C PRO A 67 3.39 7.99 -13.86
N ALA A 68 3.61 9.28 -13.62
CA ALA A 68 2.55 10.19 -13.20
C ALA A 68 1.41 10.33 -14.24
N ASP A 69 1.70 10.14 -15.50
CA ASP A 69 0.79 10.19 -16.65
C ASP A 69 0.24 8.82 -17.07
N ALA A 70 0.60 7.74 -16.36
CA ALA A 70 0.15 6.39 -16.70
C ALA A 70 -1.37 6.35 -16.89
N ASP A 71 -1.78 5.80 -18.02
CA ASP A 71 -3.18 5.51 -18.36
C ASP A 71 -3.60 4.10 -17.90
N GLY A 72 -4.82 3.72 -18.22
CA GLY A 72 -5.37 2.42 -17.84
C GLY A 72 -4.58 1.24 -18.42
N VAL A 73 -4.10 1.33 -19.65
CA VAL A 73 -3.35 0.26 -20.32
C VAL A 73 -1.96 0.11 -19.72
N ALA A 74 -1.28 1.23 -19.48
CA ALA A 74 0.03 1.24 -18.83
C ALA A 74 -0.05 0.67 -17.40
N LEU A 75 -1.09 1.05 -16.63
CA LEU A 75 -1.32 0.51 -15.29
C LEU A 75 -1.56 -1.01 -15.31
N ASP A 76 -2.33 -1.52 -16.25
CA ASP A 76 -2.58 -2.95 -16.39
C ASP A 76 -1.26 -3.69 -16.66
N ALA A 77 -0.45 -3.21 -17.60
CA ALA A 77 0.83 -3.81 -17.95
C ALA A 77 1.82 -3.82 -16.76
N LEU A 78 1.95 -2.68 -16.06
CA LEU A 78 2.85 -2.55 -14.92
C LEU A 78 2.45 -3.47 -13.75
N ILE A 79 1.16 -3.55 -13.46
CA ILE A 79 0.65 -4.38 -12.37
C ILE A 79 0.80 -5.87 -12.70
N GLU A 80 0.50 -6.29 -13.94
CA GLU A 80 0.68 -7.69 -14.35
C GLU A 80 2.16 -8.09 -14.37
N GLN A 81 3.05 -7.21 -14.83
CA GLN A 81 4.50 -7.47 -14.77
C GLN A 81 4.96 -7.63 -13.32
N TYR A 82 4.53 -6.75 -12.41
CA TYR A 82 4.87 -6.87 -11.00
C TYR A 82 4.39 -8.19 -10.39
N ARG A 83 3.17 -8.62 -10.73
CA ARG A 83 2.61 -9.91 -10.28
C ARG A 83 3.43 -11.09 -10.78
N ALA A 84 3.83 -11.06 -12.05
CA ALA A 84 4.68 -12.08 -12.65
C ALA A 84 6.05 -12.14 -11.96
N ASP A 85 6.68 -11.00 -11.73
CA ASP A 85 7.97 -10.91 -11.05
C ASP A 85 7.90 -11.40 -9.60
N TYR A 86 6.82 -11.05 -8.89
CA TYR A 86 6.59 -11.52 -7.53
C TYR A 86 6.33 -13.04 -7.47
N ALA A 87 5.56 -13.57 -8.42
CA ALA A 87 5.35 -15.01 -8.53
C ALA A 87 6.65 -15.75 -8.83
N ALA A 88 7.48 -15.22 -9.74
CA ALA A 88 8.79 -15.77 -10.05
C ALA A 88 9.75 -15.72 -8.84
N TYR A 89 9.72 -14.64 -8.06
CA TYR A 89 10.44 -14.53 -6.78
C TYR A 89 10.00 -15.63 -5.80
N TYR A 90 8.69 -15.79 -5.61
CA TYR A 90 8.16 -16.83 -4.75
C TYR A 90 8.63 -18.23 -5.18
N GLU A 91 8.52 -18.56 -6.47
CA GLU A 91 8.92 -19.87 -7.00
C GLU A 91 10.43 -20.15 -6.84
N ARG A 92 11.29 -19.12 -7.00
CA ARG A 92 12.74 -19.27 -6.81
C ARG A 92 13.15 -19.51 -5.38
N CYS A 93 12.45 -18.88 -4.43
CA CYS A 93 12.89 -18.82 -3.03
C CYS A 93 12.13 -19.77 -2.10
N LYS A 94 11.00 -20.33 -2.54
CA LYS A 94 10.16 -21.19 -1.68
C LYS A 94 10.86 -22.46 -1.23
N HIS A 95 10.56 -22.86 0.00
CA HIS A 95 10.95 -24.14 0.58
C HIS A 95 9.78 -25.13 0.48
N PRO A 96 10.00 -26.46 0.65
CA PRO A 96 8.94 -27.47 0.59
C PRO A 96 7.77 -27.25 1.56
N ASN A 97 8.01 -26.57 2.68
CA ASN A 97 7.04 -26.26 3.73
C ASN A 97 6.63 -24.76 3.77
N SER A 98 6.97 -23.99 2.75
CA SER A 98 6.58 -22.58 2.69
C SER A 98 5.06 -22.42 2.66
N PRO A 99 4.50 -21.40 3.33
CA PRO A 99 3.11 -21.02 3.15
C PRO A 99 2.78 -20.73 1.68
N ALA A 100 1.52 -20.82 1.30
CA ALA A 100 1.07 -20.45 -0.03
C ALA A 100 1.42 -18.98 -0.36
N MET A 101 1.67 -18.72 -1.64
CA MET A 101 1.96 -17.37 -2.12
C MET A 101 0.86 -16.39 -1.71
N ARG A 102 1.26 -15.27 -1.12
CA ARG A 102 0.36 -14.18 -0.73
C ARG A 102 -0.10 -13.38 -1.93
N ASP A 103 -1.01 -12.42 -1.70
CA ASP A 103 -1.46 -11.47 -2.72
C ASP A 103 -0.25 -10.92 -3.51
N PRO A 104 -0.15 -11.13 -4.84
CA PRO A 104 1.02 -10.75 -5.62
C PRO A 104 1.10 -9.25 -5.92
N ASN A 105 0.10 -8.46 -5.53
CA ASN A 105 0.10 -7.02 -5.81
C ASN A 105 1.13 -6.27 -4.95
N ALA A 106 1.68 -5.18 -5.49
CA ALA A 106 2.50 -4.27 -4.73
C ALA A 106 1.70 -3.63 -3.58
N VAL A 107 2.40 -3.33 -2.50
CA VAL A 107 1.86 -2.52 -1.38
C VAL A 107 2.23 -1.06 -1.55
N ILE A 108 3.45 -0.78 -2.02
CA ILE A 108 4.01 0.55 -2.20
C ILE A 108 4.11 0.88 -3.70
N TYR A 109 3.63 2.07 -4.05
CA TYR A 109 3.65 2.61 -5.41
C TYR A 109 4.35 3.98 -5.36
N LEU A 110 5.50 4.08 -6.02
CA LEU A 110 6.27 5.32 -6.14
C LEU A 110 5.87 6.04 -7.42
N ILE A 111 5.55 7.31 -7.32
CA ILE A 111 5.11 8.11 -8.46
C ILE A 111 6.06 9.31 -8.59
N PRO A 112 6.97 9.31 -9.57
CA PRO A 112 7.90 10.42 -9.80
C PRO A 112 7.17 11.76 -9.83
N GLN A 113 7.74 12.77 -9.18
CA GLN A 113 7.24 14.14 -9.05
C GLN A 113 5.94 14.31 -8.25
N VAL A 114 5.33 13.21 -7.80
CA VAL A 114 4.02 13.23 -7.12
C VAL A 114 4.10 12.81 -5.67
N GLY A 115 4.72 11.66 -5.40
CA GLY A 115 4.79 11.08 -4.06
C GLY A 115 4.63 9.57 -4.06
N MET A 116 3.97 9.05 -3.03
CA MET A 116 3.82 7.61 -2.81
C MET A 116 2.36 7.26 -2.48
N LEU A 117 1.88 6.17 -3.07
CA LEU A 117 0.65 5.49 -2.64
C LEU A 117 1.01 4.19 -1.93
N SER A 118 0.25 3.84 -0.92
CA SER A 118 0.31 2.54 -0.26
C SER A 118 -1.09 1.95 -0.12
N PHE A 119 -1.19 0.62 -0.21
CA PHE A 119 -2.46 -0.08 -0.15
C PHE A 119 -2.42 -1.23 0.84
N ALA A 120 -3.48 -1.37 1.64
CA ALA A 120 -3.64 -2.46 2.59
C ALA A 120 -5.13 -2.76 2.81
N LYS A 121 -5.42 -3.73 3.68
CA LYS A 121 -6.78 -4.14 4.06
C LYS A 121 -7.62 -3.03 4.70
N ASP A 122 -6.98 -2.03 5.29
CA ASP A 122 -7.62 -0.87 5.92
C ASP A 122 -6.72 0.36 5.85
N LYS A 123 -7.30 1.53 6.13
CA LYS A 123 -6.62 2.83 6.04
C LYS A 123 -5.44 2.96 7.00
N ALA A 124 -5.58 2.45 8.23
CA ALA A 124 -4.52 2.51 9.23
C ALA A 124 -3.31 1.68 8.80
N THR A 125 -3.54 0.44 8.33
CA THR A 125 -2.47 -0.44 7.83
C THR A 125 -1.81 0.15 6.58
N ALA A 126 -2.56 0.76 5.66
CA ALA A 126 -1.99 1.42 4.49
C ALA A 126 -1.06 2.58 4.88
N ARG A 127 -1.47 3.42 5.84
CA ARG A 127 -0.64 4.50 6.39
C ARG A 127 0.63 3.95 7.05
N ILE A 128 0.51 2.93 7.88
CA ILE A 128 1.65 2.30 8.56
C ILE A 128 2.63 1.73 7.52
N SER A 129 2.15 1.09 6.45
CA SER A 129 3.03 0.60 5.36
C SER A 129 3.81 1.74 4.70
N ALA A 130 3.18 2.91 4.52
CA ALA A 130 3.87 4.10 4.02
C ALA A 130 4.99 4.55 4.96
N GLU A 131 4.74 4.60 6.28
CA GLU A 131 5.73 4.97 7.29
C GLU A 131 6.93 4.01 7.31
N PHE A 132 6.70 2.70 7.16
CA PHE A 132 7.75 1.71 7.01
C PHE A 132 8.60 1.97 5.76
N TYR A 133 7.97 2.33 4.64
CA TYR A 133 8.74 2.62 3.44
C TYR A 133 9.49 3.97 3.51
N ILE A 134 8.94 4.98 4.19
CA ILE A 134 9.67 6.22 4.50
C ILE A 134 10.93 5.92 5.30
N ASN A 135 10.85 5.02 6.27
CA ASN A 135 12.04 4.58 6.99
C ASN A 135 13.05 3.90 6.06
N ALA A 136 12.61 3.05 5.13
CA ALA A 136 13.49 2.46 4.11
C ALA A 136 14.16 3.53 3.24
N ILE A 137 13.44 4.57 2.81
CA ILE A 137 13.98 5.72 2.07
C ILE A 137 15.09 6.41 2.88
N ASN A 138 14.86 6.66 4.17
CA ASN A 138 15.84 7.30 5.04
C ASN A 138 17.10 6.44 5.20
N VAL A 139 16.97 5.12 5.30
CA VAL A 139 18.10 4.19 5.34
C VAL A 139 18.87 4.19 4.02
N MET A 140 18.17 4.13 2.87
CA MET A 140 18.79 4.22 1.54
C MET A 140 19.60 5.50 1.39
N ARG A 141 19.00 6.64 1.75
CA ARG A 141 19.66 7.96 1.70
C ARG A 141 20.89 8.01 2.62
N GLY A 142 20.73 7.58 3.86
CA GLY A 142 21.82 7.59 4.84
C GLY A 142 22.98 6.69 4.43
N ALA A 143 22.70 5.48 3.97
CA ALA A 143 23.70 4.54 3.49
C ALA A 143 24.42 5.06 2.24
N SER A 144 23.69 5.61 1.28
CA SER A 144 24.27 6.18 0.05
C SER A 144 25.12 7.43 0.32
N GLY A 145 24.89 8.13 1.44
CA GLY A 145 25.71 9.28 1.86
C GLY A 145 27.07 8.91 2.43
N VAL A 146 27.27 7.66 2.88
CA VAL A 146 28.52 7.19 3.49
C VAL A 146 29.17 6.02 2.75
N SER A 147 28.41 5.27 1.95
CA SER A 147 28.85 4.09 1.21
C SER A 147 27.86 3.73 0.11
N THR A 148 27.80 2.47 -0.28
CA THR A 148 26.82 1.93 -1.23
C THR A 148 25.70 1.24 -0.46
N TYR A 149 24.45 1.62 -0.75
CA TYR A 149 23.29 0.93 -0.18
C TYR A 149 23.19 -0.50 -0.72
N GLN A 150 22.88 -1.42 0.16
CA GLN A 150 22.57 -2.81 -0.19
C GLN A 150 21.28 -3.23 0.48
N GLY A 151 20.33 -3.75 -0.31
CA GLY A 151 19.15 -4.43 0.21
C GLY A 151 19.51 -5.82 0.75
N LEU A 152 18.59 -6.47 1.44
CA LEU A 152 18.76 -7.86 1.82
C LEU A 152 18.75 -8.78 0.59
N PRO A 153 19.52 -9.87 0.60
CA PRO A 153 19.43 -10.89 -0.42
C PRO A 153 17.99 -11.40 -0.57
N GLU A 154 17.59 -11.71 -1.80
CA GLU A 154 16.21 -12.12 -2.13
C GLU A 154 15.75 -13.33 -1.30
N GLN A 155 16.63 -14.29 -1.05
CA GLN A 155 16.33 -15.46 -0.23
C GLN A 155 16.07 -15.08 1.26
N GLU A 156 16.85 -14.15 1.81
CA GLU A 156 16.64 -13.69 3.18
C GLU A 156 15.35 -12.88 3.32
N ALA A 157 15.03 -12.05 2.33
CA ALA A 157 13.76 -11.36 2.25
C ALA A 157 12.58 -12.35 2.26
N PHE A 158 12.68 -13.42 1.47
CA PHE A 158 11.69 -14.49 1.43
C PHE A 158 11.56 -15.23 2.76
N ASN A 159 12.68 -15.61 3.38
CA ASN A 159 12.69 -16.34 4.64
C ASN A 159 11.95 -15.58 5.75
N ILE A 160 11.98 -14.25 5.71
CA ILE A 160 11.27 -13.40 6.65
C ILE A 160 9.81 -13.19 6.23
N GLU A 161 9.57 -12.85 4.95
CA GLU A 161 8.21 -12.62 4.44
C GLU A 161 7.30 -13.85 4.62
N TYR A 162 7.86 -15.05 4.47
CA TYR A 162 7.15 -16.34 4.56
C TYR A 162 7.52 -17.15 5.80
N TRP A 163 7.98 -16.48 6.86
CA TRP A 163 8.31 -17.15 8.11
C TRP A 163 7.09 -17.78 8.77
N LEU A 164 7.20 -19.06 9.12
CA LEU A 164 6.09 -19.86 9.68
C LEU A 164 5.52 -19.28 10.98
N LEU A 165 6.35 -18.62 11.81
CA LEU A 165 5.86 -17.97 13.02
C LEU A 165 5.01 -16.74 12.73
N GLU A 166 5.37 -15.96 11.71
CA GLU A 166 4.55 -14.83 11.26
C GLU A 166 3.25 -15.31 10.60
N GLU A 167 3.30 -16.39 9.83
CA GLU A 167 2.10 -17.02 9.29
C GLU A 167 1.15 -17.48 10.41
N ALA A 168 1.66 -18.11 11.46
CA ALA A 168 0.87 -18.52 12.63
C ALA A 168 0.24 -17.31 13.36
N LYS A 169 0.92 -16.15 13.42
CA LYS A 169 0.35 -14.91 13.95
C LYS A 169 -0.77 -14.39 13.05
N LEU A 170 -0.56 -14.35 11.73
CA LEU A 170 -1.56 -13.90 10.76
C LEU A 170 -2.84 -14.75 10.83
N GLN A 171 -2.71 -16.07 10.95
CA GLN A 171 -3.85 -16.99 11.08
C GLN A 171 -4.67 -16.78 12.37
N ARG A 172 -4.04 -16.28 13.44
CA ARG A 172 -4.71 -15.95 14.72
C ARG A 172 -5.35 -14.58 14.73
N MET A 173 -5.10 -13.73 13.71
CA MET A 173 -5.74 -12.42 13.62
C MET A 173 -7.26 -12.54 13.44
N PRO A 174 -8.04 -11.59 13.97
CA PRO A 174 -9.48 -11.56 13.72
C PRO A 174 -9.78 -11.58 12.22
N LYS A 175 -10.80 -12.35 11.85
CA LYS A 175 -11.26 -12.39 10.45
C LYS A 175 -11.67 -10.98 10.00
N PRO A 176 -11.48 -10.64 8.71
CA PRO A 176 -11.95 -9.38 8.17
C PRO A 176 -13.45 -9.19 8.44
N LYS A 177 -13.84 -7.96 8.78
CA LYS A 177 -15.26 -7.61 8.92
C LYS A 177 -15.94 -7.62 7.54
N SER A 178 -17.27 -7.71 7.53
CA SER A 178 -18.08 -7.91 6.32
C SER A 178 -17.86 -6.85 5.23
N LEU A 179 -17.55 -5.61 5.63
CA LEU A 179 -17.32 -4.46 4.74
C LEU A 179 -15.87 -3.95 4.80
N GLN A 180 -14.94 -4.76 5.28
CA GLN A 180 -13.53 -4.37 5.40
C GLN A 180 -12.96 -3.85 4.08
N GLY A 181 -12.34 -2.66 4.12
CA GLY A 181 -11.73 -2.01 2.96
C GLY A 181 -12.71 -1.41 1.94
N ARG A 182 -14.02 -1.57 2.10
CA ARG A 182 -15.02 -0.91 1.26
C ARG A 182 -15.09 0.59 1.57
N VAL A 183 -15.60 1.34 0.61
CA VAL A 183 -15.86 2.78 0.75
C VAL A 183 -17.33 3.02 0.47
N ALA A 184 -18.00 3.73 1.37
CA ALA A 184 -19.39 4.14 1.23
C ALA A 184 -19.51 5.67 1.25
N LEU A 185 -20.37 6.21 0.42
CA LEU A 185 -20.84 7.59 0.48
C LEU A 185 -22.25 7.59 1.07
N VAL A 186 -22.44 8.29 2.17
CA VAL A 186 -23.74 8.44 2.84
C VAL A 186 -24.22 9.89 2.65
N THR A 187 -25.25 10.06 1.82
CA THR A 187 -25.93 11.36 1.64
C THR A 187 -26.96 11.56 2.75
N GLY A 188 -27.16 12.81 3.18
CA GLY A 188 -27.93 13.09 4.39
C GLY A 188 -27.21 12.62 5.66
N GLY A 189 -25.88 12.63 5.62
CA GLY A 189 -25.01 12.05 6.64
C GLY A 189 -25.06 12.75 8.00
N ALA A 190 -25.40 14.03 8.03
CA ALA A 190 -25.57 14.81 9.25
C ALA A 190 -26.90 14.51 9.98
N GLY A 191 -27.89 13.96 9.27
CA GLY A 191 -29.17 13.59 9.87
C GLY A 191 -29.11 12.33 10.73
N GLY A 192 -30.04 12.16 11.67
CA GLY A 192 -30.06 11.03 12.60
C GLY A 192 -30.04 9.65 11.92
N ILE A 193 -30.75 9.48 10.78
CA ILE A 193 -30.74 8.22 10.02
C ILE A 193 -29.40 8.03 9.32
N GLY A 194 -28.88 9.08 8.64
CA GLY A 194 -27.61 9.00 7.92
C GLY A 194 -26.44 8.70 8.83
N SER A 195 -26.36 9.37 9.98
CA SER A 195 -25.30 9.11 10.98
C SER A 195 -25.38 7.71 11.58
N ALA A 196 -26.57 7.20 11.87
CA ALA A 196 -26.76 5.83 12.35
C ALA A 196 -26.31 4.77 11.29
N ILE A 197 -26.64 4.99 10.00
CA ILE A 197 -26.16 4.17 8.90
C ILE A 197 -24.63 4.22 8.82
N ALA A 198 -24.05 5.41 8.88
CA ALA A 198 -22.60 5.62 8.85
C ALA A 198 -21.89 4.87 9.97
N GLN A 199 -22.38 4.98 11.21
CA GLN A 199 -21.85 4.26 12.37
C GLN A 199 -21.93 2.73 12.17
N ARG A 200 -23.04 2.23 11.63
CA ARG A 200 -23.17 0.80 11.34
C ARG A 200 -22.16 0.35 10.27
N LEU A 201 -21.99 1.10 9.20
CA LEU A 201 -21.01 0.81 8.15
C LEU A 201 -19.57 0.81 8.70
N LEU A 202 -19.22 1.79 9.54
CA LEU A 202 -17.92 1.86 10.21
C LEU A 202 -17.70 0.66 11.11
N SER A 203 -18.72 0.24 11.88
CA SER A 203 -18.62 -0.94 12.77
C SER A 203 -18.34 -2.22 11.99
N GLU A 204 -18.74 -2.31 10.70
CA GLU A 204 -18.47 -3.42 9.79
C GLU A 204 -17.14 -3.27 9.02
N GLY A 205 -16.32 -2.24 9.33
CA GLY A 205 -14.99 -2.03 8.74
C GLY A 205 -14.99 -1.24 7.42
N CYS A 206 -16.11 -0.59 7.07
CA CYS A 206 -16.19 0.28 5.90
C CYS A 206 -15.48 1.63 6.18
N ASN A 207 -14.90 2.23 5.15
CA ASN A 207 -14.50 3.63 5.16
C ASN A 207 -15.71 4.45 4.71
N VAL A 208 -16.14 5.42 5.50
CA VAL A 208 -17.35 6.19 5.22
C VAL A 208 -16.99 7.63 4.89
N MET A 209 -17.60 8.16 3.83
CA MET A 209 -17.65 9.58 3.51
C MET A 209 -19.07 10.07 3.71
N LEU A 210 -19.23 11.12 4.50
CA LEU A 210 -20.51 11.78 4.72
C LEU A 210 -20.67 12.93 3.74
N ALA A 211 -21.87 13.13 3.25
CA ALA A 211 -22.27 14.29 2.46
C ALA A 211 -23.63 14.80 2.95
N ASP A 212 -23.74 16.09 3.20
CA ASP A 212 -24.98 16.77 3.58
C ASP A 212 -25.03 18.17 3.00
N ILE A 213 -26.23 18.73 2.91
CA ILE A 213 -26.44 20.14 2.55
C ILE A 213 -26.16 21.06 3.72
N ASP A 214 -26.27 20.57 4.95
CA ASP A 214 -25.96 21.27 6.19
C ASP A 214 -24.52 21.00 6.62
N ALA A 215 -23.61 21.89 6.22
CA ALA A 215 -22.19 21.79 6.53
C ALA A 215 -21.90 21.89 8.04
N THR A 216 -22.70 22.66 8.78
CA THR A 216 -22.49 22.84 10.23
C THR A 216 -22.78 21.54 10.98
N SER A 217 -23.94 20.93 10.71
CA SER A 217 -24.30 19.65 11.31
C SER A 217 -23.37 18.51 10.87
N LEU A 218 -22.79 18.61 9.66
CA LEU A 218 -21.84 17.61 9.15
C LEU A 218 -20.53 17.59 9.93
N ASP A 219 -20.07 18.75 10.43
CA ASP A 219 -18.84 18.88 11.22
C ASP A 219 -19.02 18.37 12.67
N GLU A 220 -20.27 18.20 13.13
CA GLU A 220 -20.60 17.71 14.47
C GLU A 220 -20.73 16.17 14.56
N VAL A 221 -20.78 15.46 13.44
CA VAL A 221 -20.95 13.99 13.34
C VAL A 221 -19.63 13.28 13.16
#